data_2319d56a1730e121f2f835ea0395a02c
#
_entry.id   2319d56a1730e121f2f835ea0395a02c
#
_cell.length_a   1.000
_cell.length_b   1.000
_cell.length_c   1.000
_cell.angle_alpha   90.00
_cell.angle_beta   90.00
_cell.angle_gamma   90.00
#
_symmetry.space_group_name_H-M   'P 1'
#
loop_
_entity.id
_entity.type
_entity.pdbx_description
1 polymer ?
#
loop_
_entity_poly.entity_id
_entity_poly.type
_entity_poly.pdbx_seq_one_letter_code
_entity_poly.pdbx_strand_id
1 'polypeptide(L)'
;MTSLMAETKQRLLGTSLAVSLLTLLGALPVGTSYAEPRLDLSARTLQGELRSLKQYEGKVVYVDFWASWCAPCRDSFPWMEQMHQRYVKQGLAIVAINLDSDSEMANPFLADFTTSFDILYDPKGEVAGHFNLQGMPSSYLFDAKGQLVSEHLGFFKSKQPAVEQEIKALLKQRNANEK
;
A
#
# COMPACT_ATOMS: atom_id res chain seq x y z
N MET A 1 -16.26 -11.35 93.17
CA MET A 1 -17.17 -10.44 93.03
C MET A 1 -16.54 -9.36 92.18
N THR A 2 -17.02 -9.17 91.02
CA THR A 2 -16.92 -7.99 90.17
C THR A 2 -15.58 -7.34 89.85
N SER A 3 -15.40 -7.20 88.58
CA SER A 3 -14.51 -6.30 87.88
C SER A 3 -13.09 -6.81 87.61
N LEU A 4 -12.90 -7.14 86.31
CA LEU A 4 -11.70 -6.82 85.57
C LEU A 4 -11.85 -7.45 84.14
N MET A 5 -12.62 -6.77 83.34
CA MET A 5 -12.71 -7.01 81.94
C MET A 5 -12.77 -5.68 81.22
N ALA A 6 -11.63 -5.09 81.01
CA ALA A 6 -11.50 -4.01 80.00
C ALA A 6 -10.03 -3.78 79.76
N GLU A 7 -9.66 -3.65 78.50
CA GLU A 7 -8.33 -3.39 77.99
C GLU A 7 -7.60 -4.60 77.38
N THR A 8 -7.98 -4.95 76.14
CA THR A 8 -7.01 -5.34 75.14
C THR A 8 -7.68 -5.40 73.73
N LYS A 9 -8.05 -4.23 73.22
CA LYS A 9 -8.58 -4.17 71.85
C LYS A 9 -8.11 -2.90 71.16
N GLN A 10 -6.82 -2.72 71.03
CA GLN A 10 -6.27 -1.62 70.24
C GLN A 10 -4.79 -1.85 69.94
N ARG A 11 -4.45 -2.66 68.95
CA ARG A 11 -3.19 -2.66 68.24
C ARG A 11 -3.13 -3.75 67.16
N LEU A 12 -3.92 -3.65 66.11
CA LEU A 12 -3.68 -4.40 64.87
C LEU A 12 -4.43 -3.71 63.70
N LEU A 13 -4.15 -2.43 63.48
CA LEU A 13 -4.59 -1.72 62.29
C LEU A 13 -3.45 -0.80 61.87
N GLY A 14 -2.58 -1.27 61.07
CA GLY A 14 -1.52 -0.40 60.60
C GLY A 14 -0.33 -1.08 59.93
N THR A 15 -0.54 -1.98 58.96
CA THR A 15 0.51 -2.33 58.01
C THR A 15 -0.08 -3.14 56.83
N SER A 16 -0.86 -2.53 55.99
CA SER A 16 -1.26 -3.19 54.73
C SER A 16 -1.77 -2.18 53.69
N LEU A 17 -1.00 -1.11 53.47
CA LEU A 17 -1.35 -0.11 52.44
C LEU A 17 -0.13 0.38 51.64
N ALA A 18 0.92 -0.42 51.48
CA ALA A 18 2.13 0.03 50.79
C ALA A 18 2.69 -0.96 49.73
N VAL A 19 1.93 -1.93 49.23
CA VAL A 19 2.46 -2.88 48.24
C VAL A 19 1.59 -3.01 46.98
N SER A 20 0.68 -2.13 46.70
CA SER A 20 -0.21 -2.22 45.54
C SER A 20 -0.03 -1.10 44.48
N LEU A 21 1.14 -0.51 44.36
CA LEU A 21 1.35 0.56 43.38
C LEU A 21 2.58 0.35 42.47
N LEU A 22 2.97 -0.90 42.16
CA LEU A 22 4.16 -1.14 41.34
C LEU A 22 3.99 -2.20 40.25
N THR A 23 2.80 -2.38 39.67
CA THR A 23 2.61 -3.32 38.54
C THR A 23 1.67 -2.79 37.47
N LEU A 24 1.77 -1.52 37.11
CA LEU A 24 1.09 -1.00 35.93
C LEU A 24 2.06 -0.29 35.00
N LEU A 25 3.24 -0.89 34.80
CA LEU A 25 4.06 -0.56 33.63
C LEU A 25 3.56 -1.45 32.48
N GLY A 26 2.41 -1.08 31.92
CA GLY A 26 1.83 -1.71 30.76
C GLY A 26 2.84 -1.69 29.62
N ALA A 27 3.24 -2.85 29.15
CA ALA A 27 3.98 -3.01 27.90
C ALA A 27 3.15 -2.33 26.79
N LEU A 28 3.59 -1.15 26.37
CA LEU A 28 3.04 -0.53 25.17
C LEU A 28 3.34 -1.50 24.02
N PRO A 29 2.34 -1.89 23.21
CA PRO A 29 2.63 -2.69 22.04
C PRO A 29 3.55 -1.87 21.14
N VAL A 30 4.77 -2.35 20.91
CA VAL A 30 5.64 -1.85 19.86
C VAL A 30 4.99 -2.28 18.55
N GLY A 31 4.02 -1.50 18.10
CA GLY A 31 3.45 -1.63 16.78
C GLY A 31 4.52 -1.28 15.78
N THR A 32 5.01 -2.25 15.00
CA THR A 32 5.79 -2.01 13.79
C THR A 32 4.86 -1.30 12.82
N SER A 33 4.92 0.04 12.80
CA SER A 33 4.25 0.84 11.80
C SER A 33 4.98 0.65 10.48
N TYR A 34 4.49 -0.24 9.64
CA TYR A 34 4.86 -0.24 8.23
C TYR A 34 4.30 1.04 7.62
N ALA A 35 5.16 1.84 7.03
CA ALA A 35 4.71 3.04 6.31
C ALA A 35 3.83 2.58 5.14
N GLU A 36 2.66 3.19 5.01
CA GLU A 36 1.76 2.94 3.87
C GLU A 36 2.46 3.29 2.55
N PRO A 37 2.23 2.51 1.46
CA PRO A 37 2.74 2.84 0.13
C PRO A 37 2.36 4.27 -0.28
N ARG A 38 3.32 5.01 -0.85
CA ARG A 38 3.15 6.42 -1.19
C ARG A 38 3.66 6.71 -2.60
N LEU A 39 3.16 7.76 -3.23
CA LEU A 39 3.60 8.22 -4.54
C LEU A 39 4.80 9.20 -4.48
N ASP A 40 5.42 9.43 -3.32
CA ASP A 40 6.59 10.30 -3.16
C ASP A 40 7.94 9.60 -3.50
N LEU A 41 7.87 8.53 -4.25
CA LEU A 41 8.99 7.73 -4.72
C LEU A 41 9.34 8.07 -6.18
N SER A 42 10.48 7.57 -6.63
CA SER A 42 10.92 7.70 -8.02
C SER A 42 11.37 6.34 -8.56
N ALA A 43 10.97 6.05 -9.78
CA ALA A 43 11.44 4.89 -10.55
C ALA A 43 12.19 5.38 -11.79
N ARG A 44 12.82 4.47 -12.55
CA ARG A 44 13.63 4.84 -13.72
C ARG A 44 12.85 4.64 -15.02
N THR A 45 13.11 5.47 -16.02
CA THR A 45 12.76 5.16 -17.42
C THR A 45 13.70 4.08 -17.96
N LEU A 46 13.42 3.54 -19.15
CA LEU A 46 14.33 2.61 -19.84
C LEU A 46 15.70 3.24 -20.09
N GLN A 47 15.77 4.55 -20.28
CA GLN A 47 17.02 5.29 -20.49
C GLN A 47 17.75 5.58 -19.16
N GLY A 48 17.22 5.11 -18.01
CA GLY A 48 17.81 5.27 -16.69
C GLY A 48 17.51 6.59 -16.00
N GLU A 49 16.71 7.48 -16.59
CA GLU A 49 16.30 8.75 -16.00
C GLU A 49 15.35 8.52 -14.82
N LEU A 50 15.57 9.22 -13.72
CA LEU A 50 14.64 9.19 -12.59
C LEU A 50 13.36 9.94 -12.91
N ARG A 51 12.23 9.28 -12.68
CA ARG A 51 10.90 9.87 -12.82
C ARG A 51 10.13 9.72 -11.52
N SER A 52 9.76 10.85 -10.93
CA SER A 52 8.99 10.86 -9.69
C SER A 52 7.54 10.43 -9.93
N LEU A 53 7.01 9.56 -9.07
CA LEU A 53 5.59 9.18 -9.09
C LEU A 53 4.67 10.33 -8.67
N LYS A 54 5.21 11.37 -8.00
CA LYS A 54 4.46 12.62 -7.71
C LYS A 54 3.91 13.32 -8.95
N GLN A 55 4.50 13.11 -10.13
CA GLN A 55 3.97 13.68 -11.36
C GLN A 55 2.53 13.26 -11.68
N TYR A 56 2.05 12.19 -11.05
CA TYR A 56 0.68 11.70 -11.20
C TYR A 56 -0.28 12.25 -10.15
N GLU A 57 0.16 13.11 -9.21
CA GLU A 57 -0.72 13.79 -8.26
C GLU A 57 -1.86 14.54 -9.00
N GLY A 58 -3.05 14.52 -8.42
CA GLY A 58 -4.26 15.02 -9.06
C GLY A 58 -4.95 14.00 -9.97
N LYS A 59 -4.36 12.84 -10.21
CA LYS A 59 -4.96 11.73 -10.96
C LYS A 59 -5.29 10.56 -10.04
N VAL A 60 -6.24 9.73 -10.43
CA VAL A 60 -6.38 8.37 -9.89
C VAL A 60 -5.24 7.55 -10.46
N VAL A 61 -4.42 6.92 -9.62
CA VAL A 61 -3.20 6.23 -10.08
C VAL A 61 -3.32 4.73 -9.80
N TYR A 62 -3.12 3.93 -10.84
CA TYR A 62 -3.00 2.48 -10.73
C TYR A 62 -1.55 2.10 -10.98
N VAL A 63 -0.85 1.65 -9.93
CA VAL A 63 0.53 1.17 -10.00
C VAL A 63 0.51 -0.35 -10.05
N ASP A 64 1.17 -0.97 -11.04
CA ASP A 64 1.29 -2.42 -11.16
C ASP A 64 2.77 -2.85 -11.18
N PHE A 65 3.12 -3.85 -10.38
CA PHE A 65 4.48 -4.42 -10.35
C PHE A 65 4.52 -5.72 -11.16
N TRP A 66 5.50 -5.81 -12.05
CA TRP A 66 5.63 -6.93 -12.98
C TRP A 66 7.09 -7.27 -13.32
N ALA A 67 7.30 -8.42 -13.95
CA ALA A 67 8.58 -8.81 -14.53
C ALA A 67 8.38 -9.62 -15.82
N SER A 68 9.40 -9.68 -16.68
CA SER A 68 9.33 -10.41 -17.95
C SER A 68 9.06 -11.91 -17.80
N TRP A 69 9.53 -12.50 -16.69
CA TRP A 69 9.35 -13.92 -16.34
C TRP A 69 8.05 -14.22 -15.59
N CYS A 70 7.25 -13.18 -15.27
CA CYS A 70 5.99 -13.33 -14.56
C CYS A 70 4.86 -13.73 -15.51
N ALA A 71 4.55 -15.02 -15.58
CA ALA A 71 3.52 -15.51 -16.49
C ALA A 71 2.12 -14.87 -16.28
N PRO A 72 1.58 -14.72 -15.04
CA PRO A 72 0.28 -14.07 -14.85
C PRO A 72 0.29 -12.56 -15.16
N CYS A 73 1.46 -11.91 -15.21
CA CYS A 73 1.57 -10.51 -15.62
C CYS A 73 1.19 -10.32 -17.10
N ARG A 74 1.33 -11.36 -17.93
CA ARG A 74 0.88 -11.32 -19.34
C ARG A 74 -0.63 -11.15 -19.47
N ASP A 75 -1.40 -11.61 -18.49
CA ASP A 75 -2.85 -11.45 -18.47
C ASP A 75 -3.29 -10.05 -18.00
N SER A 76 -2.49 -9.36 -17.15
CA SER A 76 -2.84 -8.02 -16.65
C SER A 76 -2.63 -6.93 -17.70
N PHE A 77 -1.64 -7.03 -18.58
CA PHE A 77 -1.29 -6.00 -19.55
C PHE A 77 -2.42 -5.61 -20.52
N PRO A 78 -3.11 -6.56 -21.19
CA PRO A 78 -4.23 -6.20 -22.06
C PRO A 78 -5.39 -5.52 -21.31
N TRP A 79 -5.63 -5.91 -20.06
CA TRP A 79 -6.66 -5.29 -19.25
C TRP A 79 -6.25 -3.87 -18.82
N MET A 80 -5.01 -3.67 -18.40
CA MET A 80 -4.49 -2.33 -18.07
C MET A 80 -4.58 -1.38 -19.27
N GLU A 81 -4.24 -1.86 -20.48
CA GLU A 81 -4.38 -1.05 -21.69
C GLU A 81 -5.84 -0.65 -21.95
N GLN A 82 -6.79 -1.58 -21.78
CA GLN A 82 -8.23 -1.26 -21.88
C GLN A 82 -8.65 -0.20 -20.85
N MET A 83 -8.19 -0.30 -19.59
CA MET A 83 -8.48 0.67 -18.54
C MET A 83 -7.89 2.03 -18.88
N HIS A 84 -6.62 2.05 -19.35
CA HIS A 84 -5.96 3.27 -19.77
C HIS A 84 -6.75 3.97 -20.88
N GLN A 85 -7.05 3.28 -21.97
CA GLN A 85 -7.79 3.83 -23.11
C GLN A 85 -9.15 4.39 -22.72
N ARG A 86 -9.88 3.72 -21.81
CA ARG A 86 -11.21 4.14 -21.37
C ARG A 86 -11.18 5.36 -20.46
N TYR A 87 -10.17 5.47 -19.58
CA TYR A 87 -10.24 6.37 -18.43
C TYR A 87 -9.12 7.42 -18.37
N VAL A 88 -8.10 7.40 -19.24
CA VAL A 88 -7.01 8.39 -19.26
C VAL A 88 -7.53 9.82 -19.38
N LYS A 89 -8.53 10.06 -20.24
CA LYS A 89 -9.15 11.39 -20.41
C LYS A 89 -10.02 11.79 -19.21
N GLN A 90 -10.37 10.86 -18.34
CA GLN A 90 -11.13 11.10 -17.13
C GLN A 90 -10.22 11.28 -15.90
N GLY A 91 -8.88 11.17 -16.08
CA GLY A 91 -7.89 11.37 -15.03
C GLY A 91 -7.31 10.10 -14.43
N LEU A 92 -7.42 8.94 -15.09
CA LEU A 92 -6.66 7.73 -14.71
C LEU A 92 -5.23 7.84 -15.23
N ALA A 93 -4.27 7.51 -14.38
CA ALA A 93 -2.90 7.19 -14.77
C ALA A 93 -2.60 5.74 -14.42
N ILE A 94 -1.98 5.00 -15.34
CA ILE A 94 -1.47 3.65 -15.10
C ILE A 94 0.04 3.71 -15.21
N VAL A 95 0.72 3.10 -14.23
CA VAL A 95 2.18 3.03 -14.15
C VAL A 95 2.57 1.59 -13.86
N ALA A 96 3.17 0.92 -14.84
CA ALA A 96 3.67 -0.43 -14.66
C ALA A 96 5.17 -0.40 -14.34
N ILE A 97 5.55 -0.90 -13.15
CA ILE A 97 6.93 -0.89 -12.66
C ILE A 97 7.54 -2.27 -12.85
N ASN A 98 8.55 -2.34 -13.70
CA ASN A 98 9.27 -3.57 -14.01
C ASN A 98 10.35 -3.84 -12.95
N LEU A 99 10.45 -5.10 -12.51
CA LEU A 99 11.40 -5.58 -11.51
C LEU A 99 12.49 -6.52 -12.06
N ASP A 100 12.65 -6.59 -13.38
CA ASP A 100 13.79 -7.32 -13.94
C ASP A 100 15.10 -6.65 -13.47
N SER A 101 16.09 -7.44 -13.10
CA SER A 101 17.41 -6.94 -12.67
C SER A 101 18.15 -6.20 -13.80
N ASP A 102 17.84 -6.53 -15.03
CA ASP A 102 18.25 -5.83 -16.23
C ASP A 102 16.99 -5.40 -17.00
N SER A 103 16.80 -4.09 -17.15
CA SER A 103 15.63 -3.51 -17.83
C SER A 103 15.48 -3.95 -19.28
N GLU A 104 16.57 -4.34 -19.96
CA GLU A 104 16.54 -4.86 -21.32
C GLU A 104 15.76 -6.19 -21.44
N MET A 105 15.67 -6.96 -20.34
CA MET A 105 14.89 -8.20 -20.30
C MET A 105 13.39 -7.96 -20.50
N ALA A 106 12.90 -6.76 -20.23
CA ALA A 106 11.51 -6.37 -20.46
C ALA A 106 11.14 -6.25 -21.94
N ASN A 107 12.12 -5.98 -22.83
CA ASN A 107 11.86 -5.68 -24.24
C ASN A 107 11.13 -6.81 -24.99
N PRO A 108 11.51 -8.09 -24.89
CA PRO A 108 10.79 -9.19 -25.56
C PRO A 108 9.35 -9.33 -25.04
N PHE A 109 9.13 -9.11 -23.73
CA PHE A 109 7.78 -9.13 -23.16
C PHE A 109 6.94 -7.99 -23.72
N LEU A 110 7.45 -6.76 -23.71
CA LEU A 110 6.74 -5.57 -24.17
C LEU A 110 6.44 -5.62 -25.67
N ALA A 111 7.27 -6.29 -26.47
CA ALA A 111 7.04 -6.46 -27.91
C ALA A 111 5.74 -7.21 -28.23
N ASP A 112 5.23 -8.02 -27.31
CA ASP A 112 3.96 -8.75 -27.48
C ASP A 112 2.72 -7.91 -27.16
N PHE A 113 2.88 -6.69 -26.61
CA PHE A 113 1.79 -5.85 -26.15
C PHE A 113 1.84 -4.44 -26.72
N THR A 114 0.68 -3.90 -27.06
CA THR A 114 0.53 -2.46 -27.26
C THR A 114 0.27 -1.83 -25.90
N THR A 115 1.15 -0.91 -25.48
CA THR A 115 1.02 -0.20 -24.22
C THR A 115 1.05 1.30 -24.46
N SER A 116 0.05 2.03 -23.97
CA SER A 116 -0.02 3.49 -24.03
C SER A 116 0.10 4.14 -22.64
N PHE A 117 0.24 3.32 -21.60
CA PHE A 117 0.52 3.74 -20.24
C PHE A 117 2.04 3.77 -19.94
N ASP A 118 2.43 4.38 -18.82
CA ASP A 118 3.84 4.53 -18.46
C ASP A 118 4.46 3.22 -17.96
N ILE A 119 5.62 2.87 -18.53
CA ILE A 119 6.48 1.79 -18.07
C ILE A 119 7.69 2.40 -17.37
N LEU A 120 7.90 2.04 -16.11
CA LEU A 120 9.06 2.40 -15.32
C LEU A 120 9.80 1.16 -14.83
N TYR A 121 11.00 1.35 -14.31
CA TYR A 121 11.93 0.27 -13.95
C TYR A 121 12.47 0.48 -12.54
N ASP A 122 12.51 -0.61 -11.79
CA ASP A 122 13.05 -0.68 -10.43
C ASP A 122 13.97 -1.91 -10.28
N PRO A 123 15.10 -1.97 -11.00
CA PRO A 123 15.96 -3.16 -11.07
C PRO A 123 16.61 -3.53 -9.73
N LYS A 124 16.58 -2.63 -8.75
CA LYS A 124 17.08 -2.86 -7.39
C LYS A 124 16.00 -3.21 -6.40
N GLY A 125 14.71 -3.10 -6.78
CA GLY A 125 13.59 -3.36 -5.89
C GLY A 125 13.41 -2.29 -4.78
N GLU A 126 13.97 -1.09 -4.96
CA GLU A 126 13.89 -0.02 -3.97
C GLU A 126 12.47 0.48 -3.81
N VAL A 127 11.77 0.70 -4.93
CA VAL A 127 10.34 1.08 -4.93
C VAL A 127 9.48 -0.07 -4.43
N ALA A 128 9.71 -1.28 -4.93
CA ALA A 128 8.99 -2.48 -4.50
C ALA A 128 9.11 -2.72 -2.99
N GLY A 129 10.29 -2.44 -2.40
CA GLY A 129 10.52 -2.52 -0.97
C GLY A 129 9.65 -1.54 -0.17
N HIS A 130 9.48 -0.30 -0.64
CA HIS A 130 8.60 0.68 -0.02
C HIS A 130 7.11 0.32 -0.11
N PHE A 131 6.73 -0.43 -1.15
CA PHE A 131 5.38 -0.97 -1.31
C PHE A 131 5.16 -2.27 -0.52
N ASN A 132 6.18 -2.76 0.19
CA ASN A 132 6.13 -4.05 0.90
C ASN A 132 5.64 -5.19 0.01
N LEU A 133 6.11 -5.22 -1.24
CA LEU A 133 5.62 -6.11 -2.30
C LEU A 133 5.75 -7.58 -1.90
N GLN A 134 4.64 -8.32 -1.90
CA GLN A 134 4.59 -9.73 -1.49
C GLN A 134 4.68 -10.71 -2.67
N GLY A 135 4.46 -10.25 -3.88
CA GLY A 135 4.48 -11.08 -5.07
C GLY A 135 4.05 -10.33 -6.33
N MET A 136 4.09 -11.00 -7.48
CA MET A 136 3.71 -10.40 -8.76
C MET A 136 2.69 -11.25 -9.53
N PRO A 137 1.80 -10.60 -10.31
CA PRO A 137 1.57 -9.16 -10.31
C PRO A 137 0.95 -8.68 -9.00
N SER A 138 1.26 -7.47 -8.59
CA SER A 138 0.55 -6.77 -7.50
C SER A 138 0.25 -5.36 -7.95
N SER A 139 -0.94 -4.89 -7.66
CA SER A 139 -1.34 -3.55 -8.02
C SER A 139 -1.87 -2.76 -6.83
N TYR A 140 -1.67 -1.46 -6.89
CA TYR A 140 -1.98 -0.49 -5.85
C TYR A 140 -2.75 0.65 -6.47
N LEU A 141 -3.93 0.94 -5.94
CA LEU A 141 -4.81 1.99 -6.44
C LEU A 141 -4.79 3.18 -5.48
N PHE A 142 -4.44 4.35 -6.01
CA PHE A 142 -4.37 5.61 -5.27
C PHE A 142 -5.46 6.57 -5.75
N ASP A 143 -6.00 7.35 -4.82
CA ASP A 143 -6.89 8.45 -5.13
C ASP A 143 -6.12 9.68 -5.69
N ALA A 144 -6.85 10.72 -6.08
CA ALA A 144 -6.27 11.95 -6.62
C ALA A 144 -5.43 12.75 -5.60
N LYS A 145 -5.50 12.42 -4.31
CA LYS A 145 -4.67 13.00 -3.26
C LYS A 145 -3.40 12.20 -3.00
N GLY A 146 -3.18 11.10 -3.75
CA GLY A 146 -2.06 10.19 -3.56
C GLY A 146 -2.19 9.28 -2.34
N GLN A 147 -3.41 9.09 -1.82
CA GLN A 147 -3.69 8.17 -0.73
C GLN A 147 -3.97 6.78 -1.29
N LEU A 148 -3.36 5.74 -0.69
CA LEU A 148 -3.63 4.35 -1.03
C LEU A 148 -5.08 4.01 -0.68
N VAL A 149 -5.81 3.44 -1.63
CA VAL A 149 -7.22 3.03 -1.47
C VAL A 149 -7.35 1.52 -1.42
N SER A 150 -6.65 0.82 -2.30
CA SER A 150 -6.69 -0.65 -2.35
C SER A 150 -5.41 -1.25 -2.90
N GLU A 151 -5.17 -2.50 -2.49
CA GLU A 151 -4.07 -3.34 -2.94
C GLU A 151 -4.64 -4.67 -3.45
N HIS A 152 -4.13 -5.14 -4.58
CA HIS A 152 -4.56 -6.39 -5.20
C HIS A 152 -3.35 -7.28 -5.46
N LEU A 153 -3.26 -8.41 -4.75
CA LEU A 153 -2.25 -9.44 -4.98
C LEU A 153 -2.74 -10.44 -6.02
N GLY A 154 -1.95 -10.65 -7.07
CA GLY A 154 -2.28 -11.48 -8.21
C GLY A 154 -3.28 -10.84 -9.16
N PHE A 155 -3.34 -11.34 -10.39
CA PHE A 155 -4.31 -10.90 -11.40
C PHE A 155 -5.31 -12.01 -11.70
N PHE A 156 -6.60 -11.74 -11.44
CA PHE A 156 -7.68 -12.70 -11.63
C PHE A 156 -8.79 -12.08 -12.50
N LYS A 157 -9.11 -12.72 -13.62
CA LYS A 157 -10.16 -12.25 -14.55
C LYS A 157 -11.51 -12.03 -13.85
N SER A 158 -11.84 -12.85 -12.87
CA SER A 158 -13.07 -12.74 -12.08
C SER A 158 -13.13 -11.47 -11.20
N LYS A 159 -11.99 -10.88 -10.86
CA LYS A 159 -11.90 -9.67 -10.03
C LYS A 159 -11.85 -8.37 -10.86
N GLN A 160 -11.56 -8.46 -12.16
CA GLN A 160 -11.46 -7.27 -13.02
C GLN A 160 -12.67 -6.31 -12.93
N PRO A 161 -13.92 -6.78 -12.93
CA PRO A 161 -15.07 -5.88 -12.83
C PRO A 161 -15.11 -5.11 -11.51
N ALA A 162 -14.66 -5.73 -10.41
CA ALA A 162 -14.61 -5.06 -9.10
C ALA A 162 -13.54 -3.97 -9.08
N VAL A 163 -12.33 -4.26 -9.58
CA VAL A 163 -11.24 -3.28 -9.67
C VAL A 163 -11.63 -2.12 -10.60
N GLU A 164 -12.27 -2.40 -11.73
CA GLU A 164 -12.80 -1.33 -12.61
C GLU A 164 -13.84 -0.46 -11.90
N GLN A 165 -14.70 -1.02 -11.04
CA GLN A 165 -15.66 -0.24 -10.26
C GLN A 165 -14.97 0.67 -9.23
N GLU A 166 -13.89 0.20 -8.58
CA GLU A 166 -13.08 1.03 -7.69
C GLU A 166 -12.48 2.21 -8.44
N ILE A 167 -11.86 1.99 -9.59
CA ILE A 167 -11.33 3.04 -10.47
C ILE A 167 -12.41 4.07 -10.81
N LYS A 168 -13.58 3.61 -11.27
CA LYS A 168 -14.72 4.49 -11.64
C LYS A 168 -15.22 5.33 -10.46
N ALA A 169 -15.29 4.73 -9.27
CA ALA A 169 -15.71 5.45 -8.06
C ALA A 169 -14.74 6.59 -7.72
N LEU A 170 -13.43 6.34 -7.79
CA LEU A 170 -12.40 7.35 -7.52
C LEU A 170 -12.39 8.45 -8.58
N LEU A 171 -12.53 8.10 -9.85
CA LEU A 171 -12.63 9.09 -10.94
C LEU A 171 -13.86 10.00 -10.77
N LYS A 172 -14.99 9.45 -10.33
CA LYS A 172 -16.19 10.24 -10.03
C LYS A 172 -15.95 11.22 -8.87
N GLN A 173 -15.28 10.75 -7.79
CA GLN A 173 -14.93 11.60 -6.65
C GLN A 173 -13.97 12.73 -7.06
N ARG A 174 -12.91 12.40 -7.82
CA ARG A 174 -11.97 13.38 -8.37
C ARG A 174 -12.69 14.47 -9.15
N ASN A 175 -13.51 14.10 -10.13
CA ASN A 175 -14.20 15.03 -11.00
C ASN A 175 -15.28 15.88 -10.29
N ALA A 176 -15.79 15.41 -9.14
CA ALA A 176 -16.71 16.18 -8.30
C ALA A 176 -15.98 17.29 -7.51
N ASN A 177 -14.70 17.06 -7.17
CA ASN A 177 -13.88 18.01 -6.41
C ASN A 177 -13.22 19.09 -7.28
N GLU A 178 -13.22 18.93 -8.61
CA GLU A 178 -12.65 19.89 -9.57
C GLU A 178 -13.70 20.92 -10.08
N LYS A 179 -14.96 20.79 -9.68
CA LYS A 179 -16.06 21.73 -10.02
C LYS A 179 -16.28 22.75 -8.92
#